data_8c23f2329db0c6b7097ce43b88585413
#
_entry.id   8c23f2329db0c6b7097ce43b88585413
#
_cell.length_a   1.000
_cell.length_b   1.000
_cell.length_c   1.000
_cell.angle_alpha   90.00
_cell.angle_beta   90.00
_cell.angle_gamma   90.00
#
_symmetry.space_group_name_H-M   'P 1'
#
loop_
_entity.id
_entity.type
_entity.pdbx_description
1 polymer ?
#
loop_
_entity_poly.entity_id
_entity_poly.type
_entity_poly.pdbx_seq_one_letter_code
_entity_poly.pdbx_strand_id
1 'polypeptide(L)' 'MRLAIPSDGELYEATLGFLQSSGLPVERSSPRRYTAAIHTITDTTVLFQRAADIPLKVEEGSADLGISG' A
#
# COMPACT_ATOMS: atom_id res chain seq x y z
N MET A 1 -5.97 -10.13 -0.65
CA MET A 1 -5.90 -9.13 0.42
C MET A 1 -5.64 -7.75 -0.16
N ARG A 2 -6.27 -6.74 0.40
CA ARG A 2 -6.08 -5.35 -0.03
C ARG A 2 -5.30 -4.62 1.07
N LEU A 3 -4.15 -4.07 0.71
CA LEU A 3 -3.25 -3.38 1.62
C LEU A 3 -3.20 -1.90 1.24
N ALA A 4 -3.65 -1.02 2.13
CA ALA A 4 -3.60 0.42 1.91
C ALA A 4 -2.30 0.99 2.45
N ILE A 5 -1.59 1.75 1.61
CA ILE A 5 -0.34 2.41 2.00
C ILE A 5 -0.37 3.87 1.58
N PRO A 6 0.46 4.73 2.21
CA PRO A 6 0.53 6.14 1.84
C PRO A 6 0.91 6.35 0.38
N SER A 7 0.28 7.32 -0.27
CA SER A 7 0.46 7.57 -1.70
C SER A 7 1.62 8.51 -2.02
N ASP A 8 2.11 9.26 -1.04
CA ASP A 8 3.17 10.25 -1.26
C ASP A 8 3.90 10.60 0.04
N GLY A 9 4.95 11.41 -0.10
CA GLY A 9 5.72 11.92 1.02
C GLY A 9 6.73 10.94 1.58
N GLU A 10 7.30 11.31 2.73
CA GLU A 10 8.33 10.50 3.39
C GLU A 10 7.79 9.12 3.82
N LEU A 11 6.55 9.07 4.25
CA LEU A 11 5.94 7.83 4.69
C LEU A 11 5.75 6.85 3.53
N TYR A 12 5.48 7.36 2.32
CA TYR A 12 5.40 6.55 1.11
C TYR A 12 6.74 5.87 0.84
N GLU A 13 7.84 6.64 0.83
CA GLU A 13 9.18 6.11 0.57
C GLU A 13 9.59 5.10 1.66
N ALA A 14 9.35 5.43 2.92
CA ALA A 14 9.68 4.57 4.04
C ALA A 14 8.90 3.25 3.97
N THR A 15 7.63 3.30 3.60
CA THR A 15 6.78 2.12 3.50
C THR A 15 7.24 1.21 2.37
N LEU A 16 7.53 1.77 1.20
CA LEU A 16 8.04 0.98 0.08
C LEU A 16 9.36 0.31 0.42
N GLY A 17 10.27 1.04 1.07
CA GLY A 17 11.56 0.51 1.50
C GLY A 17 11.41 -0.61 2.52
N PHE A 18 10.52 -0.44 3.48
CA PHE A 18 10.23 -1.46 4.49
C PHE A 18 9.70 -2.74 3.84
N LEU A 19 8.73 -2.62 2.94
CA LEU A 19 8.14 -3.77 2.27
C LEU A 19 9.16 -4.48 1.39
N GLN A 20 10.00 -3.74 0.67
CA GLN A 20 11.05 -4.34 -0.14
C GLN A 20 12.06 -5.10 0.72
N SER A 21 12.46 -4.52 1.85
CA SER A 21 13.39 -5.16 2.78
C SER A 21 12.80 -6.41 3.44
N SER A 22 11.48 -6.47 3.51
CA SER A 22 10.76 -7.62 4.07
C SER A 22 10.47 -8.72 3.04
N GLY A 23 10.98 -8.58 1.82
CA GLY A 23 10.73 -9.55 0.75
C GLY A 23 9.37 -9.38 0.08
N LEU A 24 8.76 -8.20 0.22
CA LEU A 24 7.44 -7.90 -0.32
C LEU A 24 7.51 -6.67 -1.26
N PRO A 25 8.32 -6.74 -2.34
CA PRO A 25 8.44 -5.58 -3.22
C PRO A 25 7.12 -5.24 -3.89
N VAL A 26 6.77 -3.96 -3.87
CA VAL A 26 5.56 -3.46 -4.49
C VAL A 26 5.85 -3.13 -5.95
N GLU A 27 5.10 -3.74 -6.86
CA GLU A 27 5.26 -3.48 -8.29
C GLU A 27 4.09 -2.65 -8.80
N ARG A 28 4.40 -1.44 -9.23
CA ARG A 28 3.44 -0.47 -9.73
C ARG A 28 3.63 -0.32 -11.24
N SER A 29 2.61 -0.64 -12.01
CA SER A 29 2.71 -0.62 -13.47
C SER A 29 2.80 0.79 -14.05
N SER A 30 2.31 1.81 -13.31
CA SER A 30 2.37 3.20 -13.74
C SER A 30 2.26 4.10 -12.51
N PRO A 31 3.02 5.22 -12.44
CA PRO A 31 2.87 6.17 -11.35
C PRO A 31 1.51 6.86 -11.30
N ARG A 32 0.71 6.73 -12.37
CA ARG A 32 -0.65 7.29 -12.40
C ARG A 32 -1.69 6.35 -11.80
N ARG A 33 -1.34 5.09 -11.56
CA ARG A 33 -2.27 4.15 -10.99
C ARG A 33 -2.23 4.22 -9.46
N TYR A 34 -3.40 4.10 -8.87
CA TYR A 34 -3.55 4.07 -7.41
C TYR A 34 -3.53 2.66 -6.86
N THR A 35 -3.22 1.67 -7.70
CA THR A 35 -3.12 0.28 -7.30
C THR A 35 -1.81 -0.31 -7.79
N ALA A 36 -1.32 -1.30 -7.07
CA ALA A 36 -0.12 -2.05 -7.43
C ALA A 36 -0.28 -3.49 -6.92
N ALA A 37 0.69 -4.33 -7.21
CA ALA A 37 0.68 -5.72 -6.77
C ALA A 37 1.94 -6.05 -6.00
N ILE A 38 1.84 -7.04 -5.11
CA ILE A 38 3.00 -7.68 -4.48
C ILE A 38 3.02 -9.09 -5.03
N HIS A 39 3.90 -9.34 -6.00
CA HIS A 39 3.92 -10.62 -6.71
C HIS A 39 4.40 -11.79 -5.86
N THR A 40 5.08 -11.52 -4.75
CA THR A 40 5.52 -12.57 -3.83
C THR A 40 4.39 -13.10 -2.96
N ILE A 41 3.26 -12.42 -2.94
CA ILE A 41 2.06 -12.86 -2.21
C ILE A 41 0.89 -12.93 -3.20
N THR A 42 0.26 -14.10 -3.30
CA THR A 42 -0.89 -14.30 -4.19
C THR A 42 -2.09 -13.49 -3.71
N ASP A 43 -2.86 -12.95 -4.66
CA ASP A 43 -4.12 -12.23 -4.40
C ASP A 43 -3.96 -11.01 -3.49
N THR A 44 -2.82 -10.34 -3.57
CA THR A 44 -2.60 -9.12 -2.79
C THR A 44 -2.56 -7.91 -3.72
N THR A 45 -3.46 -6.96 -3.46
CA THR A 45 -3.52 -5.68 -4.16
C THR A 45 -3.13 -4.58 -3.19
N VAL A 46 -2.24 -3.70 -3.64
CA VAL A 46 -1.83 -2.52 -2.87
C VAL A 46 -2.66 -1.33 -3.34
N LEU A 47 -3.24 -0.62 -2.38
CA LEU A 47 -4.04 0.58 -2.63
C LEU A 47 -3.28 1.79 -2.11
N PHE A 48 -3.01 2.75 -2.98
CA PHE A 48 -2.33 3.99 -2.58
C PHE A 48 -3.38 5.00 -2.12
N GLN A 49 -3.31 5.41 -0.87
CA GLN A 49 -4.25 6.34 -0.25
C GLN A 49 -3.48 7.42 0.50
N ARG A 50 -4.12 8.56 0.74
CA ARG A 50 -3.51 9.55 1.63
C ARG A 50 -3.46 8.97 3.04
N ALA A 51 -2.36 9.22 3.75
CA ALA A 51 -2.13 8.63 5.07
C ALA A 51 -3.30 8.88 6.02
N ALA A 52 -3.90 10.09 5.97
CA ALA A 52 -5.03 10.44 6.83
C ALA A 52 -6.29 9.63 6.54
N ASP A 53 -6.42 9.08 5.33
CA ASP A 53 -7.61 8.33 4.90
C ASP A 53 -7.48 6.83 5.14
N ILE A 54 -6.27 6.34 5.41
CA ILE A 54 -6.02 4.90 5.54
C ILE A 54 -6.82 4.25 6.67
N PRO A 55 -6.87 4.82 7.89
CA PRO A 55 -7.67 4.20 8.97
C PRO A 55 -9.13 4.05 8.59
N LEU A 56 -9.69 5.06 7.92
CA LEU A 56 -11.08 5.00 7.48
C LEU A 56 -11.29 3.90 6.43
N LYS A 57 -10.34 3.73 5.51
CA LYS A 57 -10.43 2.70 4.47
C LYS A 57 -10.43 1.30 5.07
N VAL A 58 -9.65 1.07 6.10
CA VAL A 58 -9.65 -0.21 6.81
C VAL A 58 -10.97 -0.39 7.56
N GLU A 59 -11.42 0.65 8.28
CA GLU A 59 -12.65 0.59 9.06
C GLU A 59 -13.88 0.31 8.19
N GLU A 60 -13.97 0.94 7.02
CA GLU A 60 -15.13 0.74 6.13
C GLU A 60 -15.03 -0.55 5.29
N GLY A 61 -13.92 -1.28 5.37
CA GLY A 61 -13.75 -2.54 4.65
C GLY A 61 -13.23 -2.41 3.23
N SER A 62 -12.84 -1.21 2.79
CA SER A 62 -12.24 -1.00 1.46
C SER A 62 -10.82 -1.56 1.39
N ALA A 63 -10.15 -1.67 2.53
CA ALA A 63 -8.86 -2.32 2.66
C ALA A 63 -8.89 -3.27 3.84
N ASP A 64 -8.10 -4.34 3.76
CA ASP A 64 -8.02 -5.34 4.83
C ASP A 64 -6.98 -4.96 5.88
N LEU A 65 -5.90 -4.32 5.43
CA LEU A 65 -4.83 -3.80 6.29
C LEU A 65 -4.40 -2.43 5.80
N GLY A 66 -3.82 -1.65 6.69
CA GLY A 66 -3.29 -0.34 6.34
C GLY A 66 -2.01 -0.03 7.09
N ILE A 67 -1.10 0.71 6.43
CA ILE A 67 0.11 1.24 7.05
C ILE A 67 -0.04 2.75 7.07
N SER A 68 -0.02 3.35 8.27
CA SER A 68 -0.14 4.80 8.43
C SER A 68 0.78 5.26 9.55
N GLY A 69 1.15 6.52 9.46
CA GLY A 69 2.01 7.14 10.48
C GLY A 69 1.26 7.53 11.74
#